data_6c6885412ce58ccbc2408bb0684425a8
#
_entry.id   6c6885412ce58ccbc2408bb0684425a8
#
_cell.length_a   1.000
_cell.length_b   1.000
_cell.length_c   1.000
_cell.angle_alpha   90.00
_cell.angle_beta   90.00
_cell.angle_gamma   90.00
#
_symmetry.space_group_name_H-M   'P 1'
#
loop_
_entity.id
_entity.type
_entity.pdbx_description
1 polymer ?
#
loop_
_entity_poly.entity_id
_entity_poly.type
_entity_poly.pdbx_seq_one_letter_code
_entity_poly.pdbx_strand_id
1 'polypeptide(L)'
;MKFTPEKTIRIIGVPMDLGASRRGTDMGPSALRIAGLGDAIRSMGYKLEREEDIAVPAMETRSIEDSKARFKPQILSVCTELAERVQEILDDDEFPLVIGGDHSIAMGTVSGVSSHFRERDEEMGLIWFDAHGDMNIPGSSPSGNIHGMPLSHLLGRGDPDLTNILGFSPKVKPENVALIGIREIDAGERRIIRESGINVFTMRDIDEHGMANVAREAMQIVTEGTGGFHVSFDVDGCDPSVIPGSGTLVPGGIRFREAHLLLE
;
A
#
# COMPACT_ATOMS: atom_id res chain seq x y z
N MET A 1 -27.72 1.78 9.43
CA MET A 1 -27.09 0.58 9.98
C MET A 1 -26.36 1.00 11.25
N LYS A 2 -26.59 0.40 12.40
CA LYS A 2 -25.75 0.67 13.59
C LYS A 2 -24.47 -0.14 13.39
N PHE A 3 -23.39 0.53 13.11
CA PHE A 3 -22.07 -0.07 13.05
C PHE A 3 -21.66 -0.36 14.51
N THR A 4 -21.51 -1.62 14.85
CA THR A 4 -20.93 -2.01 16.15
C THR A 4 -19.52 -2.45 15.86
N PRO A 5 -18.50 -1.69 16.30
CA PRO A 5 -17.11 -2.05 16.08
C PRO A 5 -16.79 -3.31 16.91
N GLU A 6 -16.69 -4.45 16.25
CA GLU A 6 -16.40 -5.73 16.92
C GLU A 6 -14.90 -5.98 17.07
N LYS A 7 -14.07 -5.39 16.20
CA LYS A 7 -12.64 -5.66 16.19
C LYS A 7 -11.83 -4.57 16.91
N THR A 8 -10.79 -5.00 17.58
CA THR A 8 -9.73 -4.14 18.11
C THR A 8 -8.84 -3.69 16.97
N ILE A 9 -8.48 -2.40 16.94
CA ILE A 9 -7.52 -1.85 15.97
C ILE A 9 -6.13 -1.80 16.60
N ARG A 10 -5.13 -2.25 15.86
CA ARG A 10 -3.71 -2.10 16.20
C ARG A 10 -3.01 -1.23 15.16
N ILE A 11 -2.44 -0.12 15.60
CA ILE A 11 -1.70 0.80 14.73
C ILE A 11 -0.22 0.38 14.73
N ILE A 12 0.30 0.18 13.51
CA ILE A 12 1.74 -0.02 13.27
C ILE A 12 2.26 1.18 12.48
N GLY A 13 3.17 1.94 13.07
CA GLY A 13 3.90 2.99 12.37
C GLY A 13 5.15 2.42 11.68
N VAL A 14 5.37 2.80 10.43
CA VAL A 14 6.57 2.41 9.68
C VAL A 14 7.19 3.66 9.08
N PRO A 15 8.11 4.34 9.78
CA PRO A 15 8.70 5.59 9.32
C PRO A 15 9.74 5.36 8.20
N MET A 16 9.28 4.79 7.08
CA MET A 16 10.12 4.44 5.92
C MET A 16 10.31 5.63 4.98
N ASP A 17 11.56 5.87 4.58
CA ASP A 17 11.91 6.84 3.54
C ASP A 17 13.01 6.32 2.59
N LEU A 18 13.50 5.12 2.86
CA LEU A 18 14.57 4.48 2.09
C LEU A 18 14.14 4.15 0.67
N GLY A 19 12.88 3.74 0.48
CA GLY A 19 12.34 3.38 -0.83
C GLY A 19 12.20 4.57 -1.77
N ALA A 20 11.90 5.75 -1.24
CA ALA A 20 11.88 7.00 -2.00
C ALA A 20 13.27 7.62 -2.20
N SER A 21 14.27 7.14 -1.44
CA SER A 21 15.61 7.75 -1.38
C SER A 21 15.56 9.27 -1.11
N ARG A 22 14.57 9.71 -0.35
CA ARG A 22 14.30 11.11 -0.02
C ARG A 22 13.70 11.22 1.38
N ARG A 23 14.30 12.09 2.19
CA ARG A 23 13.81 12.36 3.57
C ARG A 23 12.44 13.04 3.56
N GLY A 24 11.68 12.76 4.60
CA GLY A 24 10.42 13.44 4.90
C GLY A 24 9.21 12.52 5.05
N THR A 25 9.12 11.44 4.29
CA THR A 25 8.02 10.46 4.41
C THR A 25 8.07 9.69 5.72
N ASP A 26 9.24 9.58 6.34
CA ASP A 26 9.44 9.03 7.69
C ASP A 26 8.66 9.76 8.78
N MET A 27 8.24 11.00 8.55
CA MET A 27 7.41 11.75 9.50
C MET A 27 5.93 11.35 9.50
N GLY A 28 5.47 10.59 8.50
CA GLY A 28 4.05 10.21 8.33
C GLY A 28 3.39 9.63 9.58
N PRO A 29 3.93 8.59 10.22
CA PRO A 29 3.35 8.02 11.43
C PRO A 29 3.20 9.02 12.57
N SER A 30 4.23 9.83 12.83
CA SER A 30 4.19 10.88 13.87
C SER A 30 3.20 11.98 13.54
N ALA A 31 3.12 12.40 12.26
CA ALA A 31 2.20 13.45 11.82
C ALA A 31 0.73 13.03 12.01
N LEU A 32 0.37 11.80 11.65
CA LEU A 32 -0.98 11.28 11.81
C LEU A 32 -1.38 11.14 13.29
N ARG A 33 -0.44 10.72 14.16
CA ARG A 33 -0.66 10.67 15.61
C ARG A 33 -0.88 12.05 16.19
N ILE A 34 -0.06 13.04 15.83
CA ILE A 34 -0.22 14.44 16.26
C ILE A 34 -1.54 15.03 15.76
N ALA A 35 -1.98 14.64 14.56
CA ALA A 35 -3.28 15.02 14.02
C ALA A 35 -4.48 14.36 14.74
N GLY A 36 -4.24 13.46 15.70
CA GLY A 36 -5.29 12.86 16.53
C GLY A 36 -5.91 11.58 15.97
N LEU A 37 -5.17 10.81 15.16
CA LEU A 37 -5.68 9.55 14.58
C LEU A 37 -6.25 8.61 15.64
N GLY A 38 -5.54 8.38 16.74
CA GLY A 38 -5.99 7.49 17.80
C GLY A 38 -7.28 7.98 18.49
N ASP A 39 -7.43 9.29 18.69
CA ASP A 39 -8.65 9.87 19.27
C ASP A 39 -9.84 9.79 18.30
N ALA A 40 -9.58 9.97 17.00
CA ALA A 40 -10.59 9.77 15.96
C ALA A 40 -11.11 8.34 15.95
N ILE A 41 -10.23 7.34 15.99
CA ILE A 41 -10.60 5.92 16.05
C ILE A 41 -11.45 5.62 17.31
N ARG A 42 -11.02 6.08 18.49
CA ARG A 42 -11.79 5.90 19.74
C ARG A 42 -13.15 6.60 19.70
N SER A 43 -13.22 7.79 19.09
CA SER A 43 -14.49 8.54 18.97
C SER A 43 -15.52 7.83 18.08
N MET A 44 -15.08 7.00 17.13
CA MET A 44 -15.91 6.14 16.32
C MET A 44 -16.37 4.86 17.07
N GLY A 45 -15.89 4.64 18.30
CA GLY A 45 -16.26 3.52 19.15
C GLY A 45 -15.37 2.29 19.01
N TYR A 46 -14.31 2.35 18.23
CA TYR A 46 -13.37 1.22 18.13
C TYR A 46 -12.48 1.13 19.36
N LYS A 47 -12.16 -0.09 19.76
CA LYS A 47 -11.08 -0.35 20.70
C LYS A 47 -9.74 -0.17 19.99
N LEU A 48 -8.87 0.65 20.56
CA LEU A 48 -7.50 0.84 20.07
C LEU A 48 -6.55 0.22 21.09
N GLU A 49 -5.84 -0.82 20.66
CA GLU A 49 -4.77 -1.43 21.44
C GLU A 49 -3.46 -0.60 21.32
N ARG A 50 -2.38 -1.16 21.82
CA ARG A 50 -1.07 -0.52 21.81
C ARG A 50 -0.64 -0.13 20.40
N GLU A 51 -0.22 1.12 20.25
CA GLU A 51 0.48 1.58 19.06
C GLU A 51 1.96 1.18 19.13
N GLU A 52 2.52 0.74 18.02
CA GLU A 52 3.92 0.35 17.91
C GLU A 52 4.54 0.83 16.59
N ASP A 53 5.86 0.93 16.54
CA ASP A 53 6.61 1.26 15.33
C ASP A 53 7.57 0.15 14.97
N ILE A 54 7.67 -0.14 13.68
CA ILE A 54 8.77 -0.94 13.13
C ILE A 54 10.00 -0.02 13.02
N ALA A 55 11.13 -0.50 13.49
CA ALA A 55 12.37 0.26 13.46
C ALA A 55 12.93 0.37 12.04
N VAL A 56 13.08 1.58 11.54
CA VAL A 56 13.68 1.86 10.23
C VAL A 56 15.05 2.52 10.43
N PRO A 57 16.13 2.01 9.83
CA PRO A 57 17.44 2.64 9.94
C PRO A 57 17.47 3.99 9.22
N ALA A 58 18.13 4.98 9.81
CA ALA A 58 18.30 6.27 9.18
C ALA A 58 19.11 6.17 7.87
N MET A 59 18.64 6.82 6.82
CA MET A 59 19.20 6.75 5.46
C MET A 59 20.69 7.14 5.44
N GLU A 60 21.07 8.16 6.19
CA GLU A 60 22.44 8.69 6.26
C GLU A 60 23.45 7.71 6.84
N THR A 61 22.97 6.67 7.54
CA THR A 61 23.80 5.62 8.14
C THR A 61 24.01 4.43 7.24
N ARG A 62 23.46 4.44 6.02
CA ARG A 62 23.47 3.33 5.07
C ARG A 62 24.05 3.76 3.73
N SER A 63 24.70 2.83 3.04
CA SER A 63 25.19 2.99 1.68
C SER A 63 24.24 2.33 0.68
N ILE A 64 24.20 2.86 -0.53
CA ILE A 64 23.49 2.26 -1.64
C ILE A 64 24.42 1.21 -2.27
N GLU A 65 24.05 -0.06 -2.13
CA GLU A 65 24.83 -1.19 -2.67
C GLU A 65 24.47 -1.47 -4.14
N ASP A 66 23.16 -1.34 -4.46
CA ASP A 66 22.65 -1.49 -5.83
C ASP A 66 21.86 -0.25 -6.25
N SER A 67 22.31 0.40 -7.32
CA SER A 67 21.65 1.59 -7.86
C SER A 67 20.29 1.31 -8.50
N LYS A 68 19.99 0.04 -8.83
CA LYS A 68 18.72 -0.39 -9.44
C LYS A 68 17.68 -0.82 -8.41
N ALA A 69 18.11 -1.11 -7.17
CA ALA A 69 17.27 -1.48 -6.05
C ALA A 69 17.87 -0.88 -4.78
N ARG A 70 17.73 0.44 -4.65
CA ARG A 70 18.37 1.24 -3.60
C ARG A 70 17.89 0.84 -2.23
N PHE A 71 18.80 0.65 -1.28
CA PHE A 71 18.53 0.24 0.11
C PHE A 71 17.75 -1.09 0.25
N LYS A 72 17.81 -1.97 -0.76
CA LYS A 72 17.07 -3.24 -0.76
C LYS A 72 17.24 -4.06 0.54
N PRO A 73 18.46 -4.29 1.08
CA PRO A 73 18.59 -5.10 2.28
C PRO A 73 17.83 -4.55 3.50
N GLN A 74 17.83 -3.22 3.66
CA GLN A 74 17.16 -2.55 4.76
C GLN A 74 15.64 -2.60 4.58
N ILE A 75 15.15 -2.30 3.38
CA ILE A 75 13.72 -2.36 3.03
C ILE A 75 13.19 -3.78 3.19
N LEU A 76 13.93 -4.78 2.70
CA LEU A 76 13.55 -6.19 2.86
C LEU A 76 13.41 -6.58 4.34
N SER A 77 14.38 -6.18 5.18
CA SER A 77 14.34 -6.47 6.61
C SER A 77 13.11 -5.86 7.29
N VAL A 78 12.83 -4.57 7.02
CA VAL A 78 11.67 -3.86 7.57
C VAL A 78 10.36 -4.46 7.06
N CYS A 79 10.26 -4.75 5.76
CA CYS A 79 9.05 -5.34 5.19
C CYS A 79 8.81 -6.77 5.69
N THR A 80 9.86 -7.54 5.99
CA THR A 80 9.72 -8.89 6.57
C THR A 80 9.16 -8.80 7.99
N GLU A 81 9.75 -7.95 8.84
CA GLU A 81 9.25 -7.72 10.22
C GLU A 81 7.81 -7.20 10.20
N LEU A 82 7.49 -6.26 9.30
CA LEU A 82 6.13 -5.74 9.14
C LEU A 82 5.15 -6.85 8.72
N ALA A 83 5.54 -7.73 7.80
CA ALA A 83 4.69 -8.81 7.33
C ALA A 83 4.37 -9.81 8.46
N GLU A 84 5.37 -10.19 9.25
CA GLU A 84 5.19 -11.05 10.43
C GLU A 84 4.22 -10.41 11.43
N ARG A 85 4.40 -9.12 11.71
CA ARG A 85 3.55 -8.39 12.64
C ARG A 85 2.10 -8.24 12.16
N VAL A 86 1.89 -7.95 10.87
CA VAL A 86 0.55 -7.85 10.27
C VAL A 86 -0.17 -9.20 10.32
N GLN A 87 0.52 -10.29 10.00
CA GLN A 87 -0.03 -11.63 10.09
C GLN A 87 -0.44 -11.96 11.52
N GLU A 88 0.43 -11.73 12.51
CA GLU A 88 0.15 -11.95 13.95
C GLU A 88 -1.15 -11.23 14.39
N ILE A 89 -1.30 -9.96 14.02
CA ILE A 89 -2.50 -9.16 14.36
C ILE A 89 -3.77 -9.76 13.77
N LEU A 90 -3.72 -10.20 12.52
CA LEU A 90 -4.87 -10.82 11.86
C LEU A 90 -5.20 -12.19 12.46
N ASP A 91 -4.19 -12.95 12.87
CA ASP A 91 -4.37 -14.27 13.50
C ASP A 91 -4.95 -14.15 14.92
N ASP A 92 -4.70 -13.02 15.60
CA ASP A 92 -5.35 -12.63 16.86
C ASP A 92 -6.79 -12.11 16.67
N ASP A 93 -7.34 -12.15 15.44
CA ASP A 93 -8.65 -11.59 15.06
C ASP A 93 -8.78 -10.08 15.28
N GLU A 94 -7.67 -9.36 15.22
CA GLU A 94 -7.59 -7.90 15.33
C GLU A 94 -7.40 -7.24 13.94
N PHE A 95 -7.52 -5.93 13.87
CA PHE A 95 -7.41 -5.17 12.62
C PHE A 95 -6.11 -4.37 12.57
N PRO A 96 -5.15 -4.72 11.67
CA PRO A 96 -3.95 -3.94 11.50
C PRO A 96 -4.22 -2.66 10.70
N LEU A 97 -3.89 -1.50 11.28
CA LEU A 97 -3.83 -0.21 10.60
C LEU A 97 -2.37 0.21 10.47
N VAL A 98 -1.80 -0.01 9.30
CA VAL A 98 -0.41 0.37 9.01
C VAL A 98 -0.38 1.82 8.53
N ILE A 99 0.41 2.65 9.17
CA ILE A 99 0.65 4.04 8.80
C ILE A 99 2.13 4.23 8.45
N GLY A 100 2.40 4.72 7.29
CA GLY A 100 3.75 4.78 6.74
C GLY A 100 4.22 6.17 6.40
N GLY A 101 5.24 6.10 5.88
CA GLY A 101 6.39 6.31 5.11
C GLY A 101 6.13 6.20 3.61
N ASP A 102 7.17 5.82 2.88
CA ASP A 102 7.03 5.60 1.44
C ASP A 102 6.34 4.25 1.13
N HIS A 103 5.85 4.11 -0.10
CA HIS A 103 4.97 3.00 -0.50
C HIS A 103 5.68 1.61 -0.55
N SER A 104 7.01 1.54 -0.36
CA SER A 104 7.70 0.25 -0.26
C SER A 104 7.19 -0.62 0.90
N ILE A 105 6.61 -0.01 1.96
CA ILE A 105 6.04 -0.74 3.10
C ILE A 105 4.88 -1.66 2.70
N ALA A 106 4.20 -1.38 1.60
CA ALA A 106 3.10 -2.22 1.12
C ALA A 106 3.54 -3.66 0.83
N MET A 107 4.82 -3.87 0.47
CA MET A 107 5.35 -5.23 0.32
C MET A 107 5.27 -6.03 1.64
N GLY A 108 5.53 -5.37 2.77
CA GLY A 108 5.37 -5.99 4.09
C GLY A 108 3.91 -6.20 4.45
N THR A 109 3.11 -5.13 4.40
CA THR A 109 1.69 -5.17 4.79
C THR A 109 0.92 -6.23 4.01
N VAL A 110 0.99 -6.17 2.67
CA VAL A 110 0.26 -7.11 1.80
C VAL A 110 0.79 -8.54 1.92
N SER A 111 2.11 -8.73 2.17
CA SER A 111 2.65 -10.08 2.42
C SER A 111 2.08 -10.70 3.70
N GLY A 112 1.94 -9.93 4.77
CA GLY A 112 1.32 -10.41 6.02
C GLY A 112 -0.15 -10.74 5.85
N VAL A 113 -0.92 -9.87 5.18
CA VAL A 113 -2.34 -10.12 4.86
C VAL A 113 -2.48 -11.37 3.99
N SER A 114 -1.66 -11.48 2.95
CA SER A 114 -1.67 -12.64 2.04
C SER A 114 -1.32 -13.95 2.75
N SER A 115 -0.36 -13.92 3.69
CA SER A 115 0.00 -15.09 4.49
C SER A 115 -1.17 -15.58 5.34
N HIS A 116 -1.87 -14.65 6.00
CA HIS A 116 -3.06 -14.95 6.80
C HIS A 116 -4.16 -15.65 6.01
N PHE A 117 -4.51 -15.16 4.80
CA PHE A 117 -5.52 -15.80 3.95
C PHE A 117 -5.03 -17.13 3.38
N ARG A 118 -3.76 -17.19 2.95
CA ARG A 118 -3.16 -18.41 2.41
C ARG A 118 -3.19 -19.58 3.41
N GLU A 119 -2.98 -19.34 4.69
CA GLU A 119 -3.06 -20.40 5.74
C GLU A 119 -4.47 -20.96 5.90
N ARG A 120 -5.48 -20.29 5.34
CA ARG A 120 -6.89 -20.68 5.30
C ARG A 120 -7.35 -21.20 3.95
N ASP A 121 -6.39 -21.44 3.02
CA ASP A 121 -6.67 -21.80 1.62
C ASP A 121 -7.57 -20.77 0.91
N GLU A 122 -7.47 -19.51 1.29
CA GLU A 122 -8.22 -18.39 0.73
C GLU A 122 -7.32 -17.46 -0.08
N GLU A 123 -7.90 -16.86 -1.13
CA GLU A 123 -7.26 -15.79 -1.89
C GLU A 123 -7.62 -14.43 -1.28
N MET A 124 -6.78 -13.42 -1.51
CA MET A 124 -7.07 -12.04 -1.12
C MET A 124 -7.31 -11.14 -2.32
N GLY A 125 -8.10 -10.08 -2.11
CA GLY A 125 -8.21 -8.96 -3.03
C GLY A 125 -7.31 -7.79 -2.60
N LEU A 126 -7.00 -6.89 -3.55
CA LEU A 126 -6.18 -5.71 -3.29
C LEU A 126 -6.73 -4.48 -4.03
N ILE A 127 -7.13 -3.47 -3.29
CA ILE A 127 -7.33 -2.12 -3.82
C ILE A 127 -6.02 -1.36 -3.65
N TRP A 128 -5.50 -0.83 -4.76
CA TRP A 128 -4.33 0.03 -4.81
C TRP A 128 -4.74 1.42 -5.27
N PHE A 129 -4.82 2.36 -4.33
CA PHE A 129 -5.20 3.75 -4.60
C PHE A 129 -3.94 4.60 -4.68
N ASP A 130 -3.68 5.21 -5.84
CA ASP A 130 -2.40 5.86 -6.13
C ASP A 130 -2.49 6.75 -7.38
N ALA A 131 -1.60 7.73 -7.50
CA ALA A 131 -1.34 8.45 -8.76
C ALA A 131 -0.49 7.63 -9.73
N HIS A 132 0.35 6.73 -9.18
CA HIS A 132 1.37 5.93 -9.87
C HIS A 132 0.95 4.46 -9.99
N GLY A 133 1.65 3.71 -10.80
CA GLY A 133 1.38 2.28 -10.96
C GLY A 133 2.11 1.40 -9.97
N ASP A 134 3.26 1.85 -9.47
CA ASP A 134 4.18 1.12 -8.60
C ASP A 134 4.56 -0.27 -9.13
N MET A 135 4.56 -0.36 -10.47
CA MET A 135 4.75 -1.58 -11.24
C MET A 135 6.13 -1.67 -11.92
N ASN A 136 7.06 -0.79 -11.54
CA ASN A 136 8.44 -0.93 -11.99
C ASN A 136 9.11 -2.16 -11.35
N ILE A 137 10.19 -2.60 -11.96
CA ILE A 137 11.12 -3.60 -11.45
C ILE A 137 12.53 -3.03 -11.52
N PRO A 138 13.55 -3.60 -10.87
CA PRO A 138 14.93 -3.09 -10.94
C PRO A 138 15.46 -2.90 -12.36
N GLY A 139 14.96 -3.69 -13.33
CA GLY A 139 15.34 -3.59 -14.75
C GLY A 139 14.63 -2.51 -15.56
N SER A 140 13.50 -1.96 -15.08
CA SER A 140 12.72 -0.93 -15.77
C SER A 140 12.76 0.42 -15.06
N SER A 141 12.98 0.45 -13.75
CA SER A 141 12.97 1.68 -12.95
C SER A 141 14.04 2.66 -13.39
N PRO A 142 13.70 3.91 -13.72
CA PRO A 142 14.68 4.93 -14.07
C PRO A 142 15.49 5.43 -12.86
N SER A 143 14.96 5.35 -11.65
CA SER A 143 15.57 5.84 -10.41
C SER A 143 16.23 4.76 -9.56
N GLY A 144 15.78 3.51 -9.69
CA GLY A 144 16.11 2.42 -8.77
C GLY A 144 15.45 2.53 -7.38
N ASN A 145 14.53 3.47 -7.21
CA ASN A 145 13.78 3.66 -5.97
C ASN A 145 12.72 2.57 -5.82
N ILE A 146 12.77 1.83 -4.72
CA ILE A 146 11.91 0.65 -4.50
C ILE A 146 10.46 1.05 -4.25
N HIS A 147 10.15 2.28 -3.78
CA HIS A 147 8.76 2.70 -3.57
C HIS A 147 7.91 2.67 -4.86
N GLY A 148 8.51 2.78 -6.04
CA GLY A 148 7.82 2.64 -7.33
C GLY A 148 7.77 1.20 -7.87
N MET A 149 8.00 0.18 -7.03
CA MET A 149 8.08 -1.22 -7.44
C MET A 149 7.17 -2.19 -6.64
N PRO A 150 6.53 -1.80 -5.54
CA PRO A 150 5.90 -2.74 -4.63
C PRO A 150 4.85 -3.63 -5.29
N LEU A 151 3.96 -3.05 -6.09
CA LEU A 151 2.88 -3.80 -6.70
C LEU A 151 3.39 -4.88 -7.67
N SER A 152 4.46 -4.61 -8.43
CA SER A 152 5.05 -5.64 -9.29
C SER A 152 5.62 -6.81 -8.47
N HIS A 153 6.27 -6.52 -7.33
CA HIS A 153 6.82 -7.56 -6.46
C HIS A 153 5.72 -8.40 -5.81
N LEU A 154 4.62 -7.79 -5.41
CA LEU A 154 3.45 -8.48 -4.87
C LEU A 154 2.79 -9.43 -5.89
N LEU A 155 2.87 -9.09 -7.17
CA LEU A 155 2.44 -9.93 -8.29
C LEU A 155 3.50 -10.99 -8.71
N GLY A 156 4.59 -11.13 -7.96
CA GLY A 156 5.64 -12.10 -8.22
C GLY A 156 6.63 -11.70 -9.33
N ARG A 157 6.72 -10.40 -9.66
CA ARG A 157 7.60 -9.88 -10.71
C ARG A 157 8.67 -8.99 -10.11
N GLY A 158 9.93 -9.17 -10.47
CA GLY A 158 11.02 -8.31 -10.05
C GLY A 158 12.12 -9.02 -9.28
N ASP A 159 12.60 -8.43 -8.20
CA ASP A 159 13.69 -8.98 -7.38
C ASP A 159 13.21 -10.19 -6.58
N PRO A 160 13.90 -11.35 -6.65
CA PRO A 160 13.48 -12.58 -5.97
C PRO A 160 13.35 -12.46 -4.45
N ASP A 161 14.19 -11.67 -3.79
CA ASP A 161 14.15 -11.52 -2.33
C ASP A 161 12.90 -10.73 -1.93
N LEU A 162 12.58 -9.65 -2.66
CA LEU A 162 11.42 -8.81 -2.39
C LEU A 162 10.09 -9.50 -2.76
N THR A 163 10.08 -10.32 -3.81
CA THR A 163 8.88 -11.09 -4.18
C THR A 163 8.59 -12.21 -3.19
N ASN A 164 9.63 -12.76 -2.53
CA ASN A 164 9.52 -13.96 -1.71
C ASN A 164 9.46 -13.69 -0.19
N ILE A 165 9.10 -12.49 0.24
CA ILE A 165 8.84 -12.18 1.65
C ILE A 165 7.91 -13.26 2.24
N LEU A 166 8.18 -13.75 3.46
CA LEU A 166 7.50 -14.89 4.09
C LEU A 166 7.55 -16.22 3.28
N GLY A 167 8.47 -16.34 2.32
CA GLY A 167 8.77 -17.62 1.66
C GLY A 167 7.81 -18.06 0.56
N PHE A 168 6.95 -17.19 0.02
CA PHE A 168 6.05 -17.51 -1.09
C PHE A 168 5.84 -16.35 -2.05
N SER A 169 5.41 -16.65 -3.26
CA SER A 169 5.09 -15.68 -4.33
C SER A 169 4.16 -16.34 -5.36
N PRO A 170 3.23 -15.60 -6.02
CA PRO A 170 2.84 -14.21 -5.74
C PRO A 170 2.07 -14.04 -4.43
N LYS A 171 1.86 -12.77 -4.01
CA LYS A 171 1.05 -12.42 -2.84
C LYS A 171 -0.43 -12.26 -3.18
N VAL A 172 -0.70 -11.77 -4.37
CA VAL A 172 -2.07 -11.56 -4.87
C VAL A 172 -2.14 -11.93 -6.34
N LYS A 173 -3.28 -12.45 -6.78
CA LYS A 173 -3.53 -12.73 -8.19
C LYS A 173 -3.89 -11.44 -8.94
N PRO A 174 -3.40 -11.25 -10.18
CA PRO A 174 -3.67 -10.04 -10.95
C PRO A 174 -5.17 -9.72 -11.10
N GLU A 175 -5.99 -10.75 -11.31
CA GLU A 175 -7.45 -10.60 -11.46
C GLU A 175 -8.15 -10.05 -10.20
N ASN A 176 -7.53 -10.18 -9.02
CA ASN A 176 -8.04 -9.70 -7.73
C ASN A 176 -7.49 -8.32 -7.36
N VAL A 177 -6.82 -7.63 -8.28
CA VAL A 177 -6.24 -6.29 -8.02
C VAL A 177 -7.03 -5.22 -8.77
N ALA A 178 -7.41 -4.17 -8.06
CA ALA A 178 -7.99 -2.93 -8.60
C ALA A 178 -7.06 -1.74 -8.30
N LEU A 179 -6.41 -1.22 -9.34
CA LEU A 179 -5.51 -0.07 -9.30
C LEU A 179 -6.29 1.21 -9.67
N ILE A 180 -6.41 2.18 -8.77
CA ILE A 180 -7.35 3.31 -8.89
C ILE A 180 -6.62 4.66 -8.79
N GLY A 181 -6.95 5.60 -9.68
CA GLY A 181 -6.47 6.99 -9.62
C GLY A 181 -5.27 7.30 -10.49
N ILE A 182 -4.84 6.35 -11.29
CA ILE A 182 -3.61 6.38 -12.07
C ILE A 182 -3.61 7.51 -13.10
N ARG A 183 -2.54 8.29 -13.10
CA ARG A 183 -2.36 9.42 -14.04
C ARG A 183 -0.93 9.71 -14.41
N GLU A 184 0.06 9.17 -13.67
CA GLU A 184 1.48 9.28 -14.01
C GLU A 184 2.14 7.90 -14.07
N ILE A 185 2.53 7.48 -15.27
CA ILE A 185 3.12 6.16 -15.56
C ILE A 185 4.25 6.32 -16.58
N ASP A 186 5.43 5.81 -16.28
CA ASP A 186 6.51 5.79 -17.25
C ASP A 186 6.33 4.70 -18.34
N ALA A 187 7.18 4.75 -19.38
CA ALA A 187 7.04 3.85 -20.53
C ALA A 187 7.33 2.38 -20.20
N GLY A 188 8.24 2.11 -19.25
CA GLY A 188 8.60 0.77 -18.80
C GLY A 188 7.46 0.17 -17.98
N GLU A 189 6.96 0.92 -17.04
CA GLU A 189 5.85 0.58 -16.17
C GLU A 189 4.54 0.31 -16.95
N ARG A 190 4.23 1.17 -17.93
CA ARG A 190 3.05 1.01 -18.80
C ARG A 190 3.00 -0.34 -19.50
N ARG A 191 4.17 -0.84 -19.94
CA ARG A 191 4.26 -2.17 -20.55
C ARG A 191 3.96 -3.26 -19.53
N ILE A 192 4.56 -3.17 -18.34
CA ILE A 192 4.37 -4.16 -17.27
C ILE A 192 2.89 -4.20 -16.83
N ILE A 193 2.25 -3.05 -16.67
CA ILE A 193 0.82 -2.97 -16.34
C ILE A 193 -0.04 -3.67 -17.40
N ARG A 194 0.18 -3.40 -18.69
CA ARG A 194 -0.58 -4.05 -19.78
C ARG A 194 -0.42 -5.56 -19.84
N GLU A 195 0.75 -6.07 -19.47
CA GLU A 195 1.10 -7.48 -19.48
C GLU A 195 0.73 -8.19 -18.16
N SER A 196 0.34 -7.44 -17.13
CA SER A 196 0.08 -8.00 -15.79
C SER A 196 -1.27 -8.67 -15.65
N GLY A 197 -2.29 -8.15 -16.33
CA GLY A 197 -3.68 -8.60 -16.18
C GLY A 197 -4.44 -7.99 -15.01
N ILE A 198 -3.88 -6.96 -14.33
CA ILE A 198 -4.59 -6.23 -13.27
C ILE A 198 -5.69 -5.33 -13.84
N ASN A 199 -6.68 -5.01 -13.02
CA ASN A 199 -7.73 -4.06 -13.38
C ASN A 199 -7.28 -2.63 -13.04
N VAL A 200 -7.37 -1.72 -14.02
CA VAL A 200 -6.86 -0.35 -13.87
C VAL A 200 -7.98 0.65 -14.11
N PHE A 201 -8.17 1.55 -13.17
CA PHE A 201 -9.08 2.68 -13.23
C PHE A 201 -8.28 3.98 -13.18
N THR A 202 -8.10 4.58 -14.34
CA THR A 202 -7.40 5.86 -14.47
C THR A 202 -8.26 7.04 -14.00
N MET A 203 -7.66 8.23 -13.84
CA MET A 203 -8.46 9.44 -13.60
C MET A 203 -9.48 9.70 -14.72
N ARG A 204 -9.18 9.30 -15.96
CA ARG A 204 -10.14 9.39 -17.07
C ARG A 204 -11.37 8.52 -16.83
N ASP A 205 -11.19 7.29 -16.34
CA ASP A 205 -12.31 6.39 -16.04
C ASP A 205 -13.18 6.96 -14.92
N ILE A 206 -12.56 7.62 -13.93
CA ILE A 206 -13.26 8.32 -12.84
C ILE A 206 -14.05 9.52 -13.38
N ASP A 207 -13.45 10.31 -14.28
CA ASP A 207 -14.13 11.47 -14.93
C ASP A 207 -15.33 11.03 -15.79
N GLU A 208 -15.19 9.90 -16.52
CA GLU A 208 -16.23 9.41 -17.44
C GLU A 208 -17.36 8.65 -16.70
N HIS A 209 -17.05 7.90 -15.65
CA HIS A 209 -18.00 7.00 -14.98
C HIS A 209 -18.38 7.43 -13.57
N GLY A 210 -17.60 8.30 -12.96
CA GLY A 210 -17.74 8.75 -11.56
C GLY A 210 -17.17 7.74 -10.55
N MET A 211 -16.64 8.27 -9.44
CA MET A 211 -16.01 7.45 -8.38
C MET A 211 -16.94 6.37 -7.82
N ALA A 212 -18.24 6.63 -7.71
CA ALA A 212 -19.19 5.65 -7.17
C ALA A 212 -19.29 4.36 -8.01
N ASN A 213 -19.16 4.47 -9.33
CA ASN A 213 -19.18 3.29 -10.21
C ASN A 213 -17.83 2.57 -10.17
N VAL A 214 -16.72 3.32 -10.21
CA VAL A 214 -15.37 2.76 -10.07
C VAL A 214 -15.21 2.02 -8.74
N ALA A 215 -15.64 2.61 -7.62
CA ALA A 215 -15.58 1.96 -6.31
C ALA A 215 -16.40 0.65 -6.27
N ARG A 216 -17.59 0.65 -6.87
CA ARG A 216 -18.43 -0.56 -6.92
C ARG A 216 -17.80 -1.67 -7.75
N GLU A 217 -17.22 -1.33 -8.90
CA GLU A 217 -16.54 -2.29 -9.77
C GLU A 217 -15.27 -2.82 -9.10
N ALA A 218 -14.47 -1.94 -8.50
CA ALA A 218 -13.31 -2.33 -7.72
C ALA A 218 -13.67 -3.28 -6.57
N MET A 219 -14.73 -2.96 -5.80
CA MET A 219 -15.22 -3.84 -4.73
C MET A 219 -15.65 -5.21 -5.25
N GLN A 220 -16.33 -5.28 -6.41
CA GLN A 220 -16.68 -6.56 -7.02
C GLN A 220 -15.43 -7.37 -7.36
N ILE A 221 -14.42 -6.75 -8.00
CA ILE A 221 -13.15 -7.40 -8.37
C ILE A 221 -12.45 -7.98 -7.13
N VAL A 222 -12.32 -7.20 -6.06
CA VAL A 222 -11.50 -7.60 -4.90
C VAL A 222 -12.22 -8.54 -3.94
N THR A 223 -13.54 -8.71 -4.07
CA THR A 223 -14.35 -9.59 -3.19
C THR A 223 -14.83 -10.86 -3.89
N GLU A 224 -14.77 -10.94 -5.22
CA GLU A 224 -15.22 -12.13 -5.96
C GLU A 224 -14.19 -13.27 -5.83
N GLY A 225 -14.57 -14.34 -5.14
CA GLY A 225 -13.71 -15.52 -4.95
C GLY A 225 -12.56 -15.33 -3.97
N THR A 226 -12.61 -14.29 -3.11
CA THR A 226 -11.60 -13.99 -2.09
C THR A 226 -12.18 -14.15 -0.68
N GLY A 227 -11.33 -14.43 0.32
CA GLY A 227 -11.71 -14.45 1.74
C GLY A 227 -11.81 -13.04 2.35
N GLY A 228 -11.26 -12.04 1.67
CA GLY A 228 -11.26 -10.65 2.07
C GLY A 228 -10.30 -9.84 1.21
N PHE A 229 -10.15 -8.55 1.51
CA PHE A 229 -9.28 -7.67 0.74
C PHE A 229 -8.51 -6.69 1.62
N HIS A 230 -7.41 -6.19 1.07
CA HIS A 230 -6.61 -5.10 1.65
C HIS A 230 -6.76 -3.82 0.82
N VAL A 231 -6.70 -2.67 1.47
CA VAL A 231 -6.63 -1.36 0.83
C VAL A 231 -5.25 -0.76 1.09
N SER A 232 -4.46 -0.59 0.03
CA SER A 232 -3.24 0.21 0.04
C SER A 232 -3.57 1.60 -0.47
N PHE A 233 -3.39 2.62 0.38
CA PHE A 233 -3.80 3.98 0.10
C PHE A 233 -2.59 4.90 0.08
N ASP A 234 -2.13 5.28 -1.11
CA ASP A 234 -1.15 6.36 -1.26
C ASP A 234 -1.87 7.71 -1.25
N VAL A 235 -1.40 8.61 -0.40
CA VAL A 235 -1.98 9.95 -0.27
C VAL A 235 -1.81 10.80 -1.52
N ASP A 236 -0.84 10.48 -2.39
CA ASP A 236 -0.63 11.18 -3.64
C ASP A 236 -1.65 10.82 -4.74
N GLY A 237 -2.44 9.76 -4.57
CA GLY A 237 -3.64 9.49 -5.34
C GLY A 237 -4.63 10.66 -5.29
N CYS A 238 -4.68 11.38 -4.16
CA CYS A 238 -5.43 12.62 -4.02
C CYS A 238 -4.76 13.78 -4.78
N ASP A 239 -5.57 14.79 -5.12
CA ASP A 239 -5.05 16.02 -5.71
C ASP A 239 -4.20 16.81 -4.70
N PRO A 240 -3.06 17.43 -5.11
CA PRO A 240 -2.23 18.24 -4.23
C PRO A 240 -2.95 19.40 -3.51
N SER A 241 -4.08 19.86 -4.05
CA SER A 241 -4.92 20.85 -3.37
C SER A 241 -5.67 20.28 -2.16
N VAL A 242 -5.79 18.96 -2.07
CA VAL A 242 -6.39 18.23 -0.94
C VAL A 242 -5.31 17.75 0.03
N ILE A 243 -4.29 17.08 -0.49
CA ILE A 243 -3.17 16.54 0.30
C ILE A 243 -1.84 17.03 -0.28
N PRO A 244 -1.29 18.16 0.20
CA PRO A 244 -0.03 18.71 -0.29
C PRO A 244 1.22 18.02 0.29
N GLY A 245 1.05 17.15 1.30
CA GLY A 245 2.15 16.56 2.08
C GLY A 245 2.63 15.20 1.56
N SER A 246 2.84 15.06 0.25
CA SER A 246 3.48 13.87 -0.33
C SER A 246 4.82 14.20 -0.99
N GLY A 247 5.67 13.20 -1.16
CA GLY A 247 6.97 13.31 -1.85
C GLY A 247 6.85 13.35 -3.37
N THR A 248 5.75 12.84 -3.93
CA THR A 248 5.53 12.52 -5.35
C THR A 248 4.20 13.09 -5.85
N LEU A 249 3.97 14.38 -5.63
CA LEU A 249 2.72 15.06 -5.97
C LEU A 249 2.45 15.10 -7.47
N VAL A 250 1.27 14.65 -7.89
CA VAL A 250 0.79 14.70 -9.27
C VAL A 250 -0.54 15.49 -9.32
N PRO A 251 -0.63 16.61 -10.06
CA PRO A 251 -1.87 17.37 -10.21
C PRO A 251 -2.97 16.57 -10.95
N GLY A 252 -4.23 16.98 -10.76
CA GLY A 252 -5.39 16.37 -11.41
C GLY A 252 -5.84 15.07 -10.75
N GLY A 253 -5.63 14.94 -9.45
CA GLY A 253 -5.97 13.77 -8.66
C GLY A 253 -7.37 13.81 -8.06
N ILE A 254 -7.61 12.83 -7.21
CA ILE A 254 -8.89 12.57 -6.55
C ILE A 254 -9.15 13.65 -5.50
N ARG A 255 -10.40 14.15 -5.47
CA ARG A 255 -10.82 15.18 -4.54
C ARG A 255 -11.32 14.59 -3.23
N PHE A 256 -11.43 15.43 -2.20
CA PHE A 256 -11.83 15.05 -0.85
C PHE A 256 -13.08 14.16 -0.81
N ARG A 257 -14.19 14.55 -1.50
CA ARG A 257 -15.42 13.73 -1.50
C ARG A 257 -15.28 12.40 -2.24
N GLU A 258 -14.48 12.36 -3.28
CA GLU A 258 -14.24 11.14 -4.05
C GLU A 258 -13.41 10.13 -3.25
N ALA A 259 -12.38 10.60 -2.52
CA ALA A 259 -11.61 9.75 -1.63
C ALA A 259 -12.46 9.16 -0.50
N HIS A 260 -13.31 9.99 0.12
CA HIS A 260 -14.27 9.50 1.12
C HIS A 260 -15.24 8.47 0.54
N LEU A 261 -15.78 8.73 -0.66
CA LEU A 261 -16.74 7.83 -1.31
C LEU A 261 -16.12 6.45 -1.62
N LEU A 262 -14.83 6.41 -1.94
CA LEU A 262 -14.13 5.14 -2.15
C LEU A 262 -13.99 4.35 -0.86
N LEU A 263 -13.78 5.04 0.27
CA LEU A 263 -13.53 4.41 1.57
C LEU A 263 -14.81 4.14 2.39
N GLU A 264 -15.94 4.76 2.03
CA GLU A 264 -17.27 4.53 2.62
C GLU A 264 -17.91 3.23 2.09
#